data_ca326d4c5f1cef594b487d0d1d159979
#
_entry.id   ca326d4c5f1cef594b487d0d1d159979
#
_cell.length_a   1.000
_cell.length_b   1.000
_cell.length_c   1.000
_cell.angle_alpha   90.00
_cell.angle_beta   90.00
_cell.angle_gamma   90.00
#
_symmetry.space_group_name_H-M   'P 1'
#
loop_
_entity.id
_entity.type
_entity.pdbx_description
1 polymer ?
#
loop_
_entity_poly.entity_id
_entity_poly.type
_entity_poly.pdbx_seq_one_letter_code
_entity_poly.pdbx_strand_id
1 'polypeptide(L)'
;SLFLPLFACCGVIAYFIQKKGWDFFKKLCLVCLLLAVIPLGNSLFVAGNATYYTRWFFMPLLLMAVMTASAVESFEPKPFTVGTLFWGGMLLFFLLTNIITKSATVDATGIFLIKNRSSYETELTVGICSFLILVYLVWILKKDTKKKYLTVFLGAAILCCAATFYLHMNTGSSQVTDTGRFIYKNQLDADTSQFLPKEDDFYRFETNTGSNHYILTQEMPSISCFLSTVSGSIMDFYKFAGITRTVSSQIPYDRTALRDLLSVRYFLQDAQTPADPGDSSQELLSAYQSVTKENGYFVYENKNYLHMGTIFSYYMKRSEYETLSETQKDAVLLHAMVIED
;
A
#
# COMPACT_ATOMS: atom_id res chain seq x y z
N SER A 1 -0.46 -8.39 3.85
CA SER A 1 -1.13 -9.26 4.85
C SER A 1 -0.17 -10.31 5.37
N LEU A 2 -0.17 -10.51 6.68
CA LEU A 2 0.55 -11.56 7.36
C LEU A 2 -0.26 -12.84 7.24
N PHE A 3 0.29 -13.85 6.62
CA PHE A 3 -0.35 -15.15 6.61
C PHE A 3 0.56 -16.21 7.25
N LEU A 4 0.05 -16.83 8.31
CA LEU A 4 0.60 -18.02 8.90
C LEU A 4 -0.54 -19.03 9.04
N PRO A 5 -0.42 -20.29 8.56
CA PRO A 5 -1.44 -21.30 8.76
C PRO A 5 -1.78 -21.46 10.24
N LEU A 6 -3.04 -21.67 10.57
CA LEU A 6 -3.50 -21.78 11.96
C LEU A 6 -2.77 -22.88 12.74
N PHE A 7 -2.36 -23.94 12.02
CA PHE A 7 -1.51 -24.99 12.57
C PHE A 7 -0.16 -24.45 13.05
N ALA A 8 0.47 -23.56 12.28
CA ALA A 8 1.75 -22.96 12.67
C ALA A 8 1.57 -22.04 13.89
N CYS A 9 0.48 -21.29 13.97
CA CYS A 9 0.14 -20.51 15.16
C CYS A 9 -0.04 -21.41 16.40
N CYS A 10 -0.68 -22.57 16.24
CA CYS A 10 -0.81 -23.58 17.28
C CYS A 10 0.56 -24.14 17.70
N GLY A 11 1.45 -24.39 16.71
CA GLY A 11 2.81 -24.87 16.95
C GLY A 11 3.67 -23.90 17.76
N VAL A 12 3.50 -22.58 17.57
CA VAL A 12 4.18 -21.57 18.39
C VAL A 12 3.75 -21.69 19.86
N ILE A 13 2.44 -21.81 20.12
CA ILE A 13 1.94 -22.02 21.50
C ILE A 13 2.52 -23.31 22.08
N ALA A 14 2.52 -24.41 21.30
CA ALA A 14 3.10 -25.67 21.72
C ALA A 14 4.59 -25.52 22.05
N TYR A 15 5.37 -24.81 21.23
CA TYR A 15 6.78 -24.53 21.49
C TYR A 15 6.99 -23.80 22.82
N PHE A 16 6.19 -22.76 23.10
CA PHE A 16 6.26 -22.04 24.38
C PHE A 16 6.05 -22.93 25.58
N ILE A 17 5.18 -23.93 25.47
CA ILE A 17 4.85 -24.88 26.55
C ILE A 17 5.90 -25.99 26.67
N GLN A 18 6.34 -26.57 25.54
CA GLN A 18 7.28 -27.71 25.52
C GLN A 18 8.68 -27.34 25.97
N LYS A 19 9.23 -26.22 25.50
CA LYS A 19 10.56 -25.79 25.87
C LYS A 19 10.58 -25.15 27.24
N LYS A 20 11.29 -25.74 28.18
CA LYS A 20 11.49 -25.16 29.51
C LYS A 20 12.45 -23.96 29.42
N GLY A 21 12.09 -22.90 30.16
CA GLY A 21 12.92 -21.68 30.22
C GLY A 21 12.70 -20.71 29.03
N TRP A 22 13.43 -19.62 29.09
CA TRP A 22 13.37 -18.52 28.13
C TRP A 22 14.55 -18.62 27.14
N ASP A 23 14.36 -19.33 26.05
CA ASP A 23 15.33 -19.42 24.98
C ASP A 23 15.31 -18.18 24.06
N PHE A 24 16.26 -18.14 23.12
CA PHE A 24 16.41 -17.05 22.15
C PHE A 24 15.13 -16.85 21.33
N PHE A 25 14.51 -17.93 20.83
CA PHE A 25 13.35 -17.85 19.95
C PHE A 25 12.11 -17.26 20.68
N LYS A 26 11.86 -17.65 21.94
CA LYS A 26 10.79 -17.09 22.74
C LYS A 26 10.99 -15.59 22.99
N LYS A 27 12.20 -15.19 23.39
CA LYS A 27 12.53 -13.79 23.64
C LYS A 27 12.34 -12.95 22.38
N LEU A 28 12.89 -13.41 21.26
CA LEU A 28 12.79 -12.71 19.99
C LEU A 28 11.33 -12.63 19.49
N CYS A 29 10.56 -13.70 19.63
CA CYS A 29 9.13 -13.71 19.28
C CYS A 29 8.37 -12.65 20.07
N LEU A 30 8.60 -12.54 21.38
CA LEU A 30 7.95 -11.52 22.21
C LEU A 30 8.40 -10.10 21.86
N VAL A 31 9.68 -9.89 21.57
CA VAL A 31 10.18 -8.60 21.10
C VAL A 31 9.49 -8.22 19.77
N CYS A 32 9.42 -9.15 18.82
CA CYS A 32 8.71 -8.91 17.56
C CYS A 32 7.22 -8.58 17.79
N LEU A 33 6.56 -9.30 18.70
CA LEU A 33 5.16 -9.03 19.04
C LEU A 33 4.99 -7.63 19.66
N LEU A 34 5.85 -7.24 20.59
CA LEU A 34 5.82 -5.90 21.18
C LEU A 34 6.05 -4.81 20.12
N LEU A 35 7.03 -4.99 19.25
CA LEU A 35 7.31 -4.06 18.15
C LEU A 35 6.15 -4.01 17.15
N ALA A 36 5.42 -5.09 16.94
CA ALA A 36 4.24 -5.12 16.07
C ALA A 36 3.03 -4.42 16.68
N VAL A 37 2.83 -4.52 18.01
CA VAL A 37 1.65 -3.96 18.70
C VAL A 37 1.85 -2.48 19.04
N ILE A 38 3.08 -2.07 19.40
CA ILE A 38 3.39 -0.70 19.79
C ILE A 38 3.70 0.12 18.52
N PRO A 39 2.89 1.16 18.18
CA PRO A 39 3.11 1.95 16.96
C PRO A 39 4.51 2.56 16.87
N LEU A 40 5.05 3.07 17.98
CA LEU A 40 6.42 3.60 18.06
C LEU A 40 7.45 2.50 17.73
N GLY A 41 7.29 1.30 18.26
CA GLY A 41 8.16 0.15 17.97
C GLY A 41 8.10 -0.25 16.50
N ASN A 42 6.92 -0.26 15.90
CA ASN A 42 6.73 -0.54 14.49
C ASN A 42 7.39 0.51 13.59
N SER A 43 7.32 1.78 13.97
CA SER A 43 7.90 2.90 13.19
C SER A 43 9.43 2.86 13.11
N LEU A 44 10.13 2.15 14.00
CA LEU A 44 11.59 1.98 13.94
C LEU A 44 12.04 1.32 12.62
N PHE A 45 11.21 0.45 12.03
CA PHE A 45 11.51 -0.20 10.74
C PHE A 45 11.35 0.71 9.52
N VAL A 46 10.87 1.94 9.71
CA VAL A 46 10.70 2.97 8.69
C VAL A 46 11.30 4.31 9.15
N ALA A 47 12.42 4.24 9.86
CA ALA A 47 13.18 5.40 10.34
C ALA A 47 12.32 6.43 11.14
N GLY A 48 11.39 5.95 11.95
CA GLY A 48 10.55 6.80 12.79
C GLY A 48 9.37 7.46 12.05
N ASN A 49 9.06 7.05 10.83
CA ASN A 49 7.88 7.55 10.12
C ASN A 49 6.60 7.14 10.87
N ALA A 50 5.62 8.05 10.96
CA ALA A 50 4.37 7.85 11.69
C ALA A 50 3.45 6.76 11.10
N THR A 51 3.79 6.20 9.95
CA THR A 51 2.97 5.19 9.26
C THR A 51 3.21 3.80 9.84
N TYR A 52 2.13 3.08 10.17
CA TYR A 52 2.22 1.67 10.56
C TYR A 52 2.66 0.82 9.37
N TYR A 53 3.74 0.06 9.54
CA TYR A 53 4.42 -0.63 8.44
C TYR A 53 4.52 -2.13 8.69
N THR A 54 4.11 -2.93 7.71
CA THR A 54 4.00 -4.39 7.88
C THR A 54 5.02 -5.20 7.08
N ARG A 55 5.87 -4.55 6.27
CA ARG A 55 6.82 -5.27 5.40
C ARG A 55 7.88 -6.07 6.15
N TRP A 56 8.23 -5.67 7.37
CA TRP A 56 9.20 -6.41 8.20
C TRP A 56 8.62 -7.69 8.84
N PHE A 57 7.32 -7.90 8.76
CA PHE A 57 6.63 -9.03 9.38
C PHE A 57 7.04 -10.41 8.84
N PHE A 58 7.75 -10.49 7.73
CA PHE A 58 8.35 -11.75 7.28
C PHE A 58 9.34 -12.33 8.33
N MET A 59 10.00 -11.48 9.13
CA MET A 59 10.91 -11.91 10.20
C MET A 59 10.20 -12.71 11.29
N PRO A 60 9.15 -12.18 11.97
CA PRO A 60 8.40 -12.96 12.94
C PRO A 60 7.72 -14.19 12.32
N LEU A 61 7.27 -14.13 11.05
CA LEU A 61 6.71 -15.30 10.38
C LEU A 61 7.73 -16.44 10.25
N LEU A 62 8.94 -16.14 9.81
CA LEU A 62 10.03 -17.12 9.73
C LEU A 62 10.34 -17.70 11.11
N LEU A 63 10.45 -16.86 12.13
CA LEU A 63 10.69 -17.25 13.51
C LEU A 63 9.59 -18.21 14.02
N MET A 64 8.32 -17.87 13.80
CA MET A 64 7.18 -18.70 14.18
C MET A 64 7.16 -20.03 13.42
N ALA A 65 7.55 -20.05 12.16
CA ALA A 65 7.69 -21.29 11.38
C ALA A 65 8.76 -22.22 11.95
N VAL A 66 9.94 -21.67 12.31
CA VAL A 66 11.03 -22.44 12.95
C VAL A 66 10.60 -22.99 14.31
N MET A 67 9.93 -22.18 15.14
CA MET A 67 9.38 -22.62 16.43
C MET A 67 8.37 -23.76 16.25
N THR A 68 7.50 -23.66 15.25
CA THR A 68 6.52 -24.71 14.94
C THR A 68 7.21 -26.00 14.49
N ALA A 69 8.20 -25.91 13.59
CA ALA A 69 8.97 -27.08 13.13
C ALA A 69 9.63 -27.80 14.31
N SER A 70 10.27 -27.03 15.22
CA SER A 70 10.88 -27.60 16.43
C SER A 70 9.87 -28.23 17.38
N ALA A 71 8.66 -27.64 17.51
CA ALA A 71 7.58 -28.19 18.33
C ALA A 71 7.02 -29.50 17.74
N VAL A 72 6.97 -29.61 16.42
CA VAL A 72 6.53 -30.82 15.71
C VAL A 72 7.57 -31.92 15.81
N GLU A 73 8.85 -31.59 15.69
CA GLU A 73 9.95 -32.55 15.81
C GLU A 73 9.94 -33.24 17.18
N SER A 74 9.66 -32.50 18.23
CA SER A 74 9.52 -32.99 19.60
C SER A 74 8.04 -33.08 20.02
N PHE A 75 7.17 -33.62 19.18
CA PHE A 75 5.74 -33.58 19.36
C PHE A 75 5.25 -34.11 20.72
N GLU A 76 4.53 -33.29 21.45
CA GLU A 76 3.81 -33.63 22.65
C GLU A 76 2.31 -33.29 22.48
N PRO A 77 1.39 -34.28 22.76
CA PRO A 77 -0.04 -34.07 22.52
C PRO A 77 -0.67 -32.95 23.35
N LYS A 78 -0.25 -32.79 24.61
CA LYS A 78 -0.84 -31.80 25.53
C LYS A 78 -0.64 -30.36 25.07
N PRO A 79 0.58 -29.89 24.78
CA PRO A 79 0.82 -28.54 24.28
C PRO A 79 0.04 -28.19 23.01
N PHE A 80 -0.04 -29.09 22.03
CA PHE A 80 -0.83 -28.90 20.83
C PHE A 80 -2.34 -28.83 21.10
N THR A 81 -2.82 -29.63 22.09
CA THR A 81 -4.22 -29.53 22.51
C THR A 81 -4.52 -28.15 23.12
N VAL A 82 -3.62 -27.62 23.95
CA VAL A 82 -3.78 -26.28 24.52
C VAL A 82 -3.83 -25.22 23.43
N GLY A 83 -2.91 -25.29 22.44
CA GLY A 83 -2.91 -24.37 21.30
C GLY A 83 -4.20 -24.48 20.47
N THR A 84 -4.71 -25.69 20.25
CA THR A 84 -5.98 -25.91 19.56
C THR A 84 -7.16 -25.32 20.30
N LEU A 85 -7.23 -25.51 21.63
CA LEU A 85 -8.29 -24.94 22.47
C LEU A 85 -8.23 -23.41 22.49
N PHE A 86 -7.04 -22.82 22.56
CA PHE A 86 -6.85 -21.37 22.47
C PHE A 86 -7.42 -20.81 21.15
N TRP A 87 -7.04 -21.38 20.03
CA TRP A 87 -7.53 -20.93 18.72
C TRP A 87 -9.01 -21.20 18.49
N GLY A 88 -9.53 -22.31 19.05
CA GLY A 88 -10.97 -22.58 19.07
C GLY A 88 -11.74 -21.53 19.87
N GLY A 89 -11.22 -21.11 21.00
CA GLY A 89 -11.80 -20.03 21.80
C GLY A 89 -11.79 -18.68 21.08
N MET A 90 -10.67 -18.36 20.41
CA MET A 90 -10.58 -17.15 19.57
C MET A 90 -11.57 -17.18 18.41
N LEU A 91 -11.70 -18.31 17.72
CA LEU A 91 -12.66 -18.45 16.62
C LEU A 91 -14.10 -18.32 17.13
N LEU A 92 -14.42 -18.92 18.28
CA LEU A 92 -15.72 -18.77 18.92
C LEU A 92 -16.01 -17.31 19.28
N PHE A 93 -15.03 -16.58 19.80
CA PHE A 93 -15.15 -15.16 20.08
C PHE A 93 -15.50 -14.37 18.82
N PHE A 94 -14.80 -14.59 17.69
CA PHE A 94 -15.10 -13.93 16.42
C PHE A 94 -16.47 -14.32 15.85
N LEU A 95 -16.90 -15.57 16.01
CA LEU A 95 -18.24 -16.03 15.64
C LEU A 95 -19.32 -15.29 16.46
N LEU A 96 -19.15 -15.19 17.76
CA LEU A 96 -20.09 -14.49 18.63
C LEU A 96 -20.16 -13.00 18.31
N THR A 97 -19.03 -12.35 18.06
CA THR A 97 -19.02 -10.94 17.63
C THR A 97 -19.72 -10.76 16.30
N ASN A 98 -19.58 -11.68 15.34
CA ASN A 98 -20.33 -11.62 14.07
C ASN A 98 -21.84 -11.72 14.29
N ILE A 99 -22.30 -12.64 15.16
CA ILE A 99 -23.72 -12.82 15.47
C ILE A 99 -24.28 -11.56 16.16
N ILE A 100 -23.57 -11.03 17.14
CA ILE A 100 -23.98 -9.83 17.89
C ILE A 100 -24.06 -8.62 16.97
N THR A 101 -23.06 -8.39 16.15
CA THR A 101 -23.05 -7.27 15.19
C THR A 101 -24.05 -7.41 14.06
N LYS A 102 -24.50 -8.64 13.76
CA LYS A 102 -25.58 -8.92 12.80
C LYS A 102 -26.96 -8.51 13.34
N SER A 103 -27.14 -8.66 14.62
CA SER A 103 -28.42 -8.40 15.31
C SER A 103 -28.55 -6.94 15.78
N ALA A 104 -27.46 -6.20 15.85
CA ALA A 104 -27.47 -4.79 16.23
C ALA A 104 -27.89 -3.94 15.02
N THR A 105 -29.07 -3.32 15.09
CA THR A 105 -29.46 -2.20 14.23
C THR A 105 -28.50 -1.05 14.53
N VAL A 106 -27.70 -0.67 13.53
CA VAL A 106 -26.60 0.27 13.66
C VAL A 106 -27.12 1.66 13.83
N ASP A 107 -27.16 2.19 15.05
CA ASP A 107 -27.20 3.62 15.30
C ASP A 107 -25.78 4.22 15.30
N ALA A 108 -25.67 5.46 14.87
CA ALA A 108 -24.51 6.18 14.35
C ALA A 108 -23.30 6.39 15.30
N THR A 109 -23.17 5.68 16.40
CA THR A 109 -22.07 5.84 17.38
C THR A 109 -21.08 4.68 17.38
N GLY A 110 -21.02 3.94 16.31
CA GLY A 110 -20.35 2.70 16.01
C GLY A 110 -18.90 2.47 16.41
N ILE A 111 -18.66 2.06 17.64
CA ILE A 111 -17.37 1.51 18.08
C ILE A 111 -17.10 0.09 17.51
N PHE A 112 -18.10 -0.58 16.93
CA PHE A 112 -18.03 -1.95 16.40
C PHE A 112 -18.53 -2.11 14.96
N LEU A 113 -18.29 -1.14 14.09
CA LEU A 113 -18.63 -1.27 12.66
C LEU A 113 -17.59 -2.14 11.96
N ILE A 114 -17.99 -3.35 11.55
CA ILE A 114 -17.25 -4.12 10.55
C ILE A 114 -17.41 -3.41 9.22
N LYS A 115 -16.43 -2.59 8.86
CA LYS A 115 -16.46 -1.70 7.68
C LYS A 115 -16.63 -2.46 6.36
N ASN A 116 -16.21 -3.73 6.32
CA ASN A 116 -16.36 -4.60 5.16
C ASN A 116 -16.85 -5.98 5.59
N ARG A 117 -18.17 -6.14 5.68
CA ARG A 117 -18.81 -7.35 6.18
C ARG A 117 -18.56 -8.57 5.31
N SER A 118 -18.58 -8.42 3.99
CA SER A 118 -18.34 -9.50 3.05
C SER A 118 -16.94 -10.11 3.23
N SER A 119 -15.92 -9.27 3.37
CA SER A 119 -14.55 -9.72 3.66
C SER A 119 -14.45 -10.43 5.01
N TYR A 120 -15.12 -9.91 6.04
CA TYR A 120 -15.11 -10.53 7.36
C TYR A 120 -15.76 -11.93 7.38
N GLU A 121 -16.91 -12.11 6.71
CA GLU A 121 -17.59 -13.42 6.59
C GLU A 121 -16.74 -14.42 5.81
N THR A 122 -16.03 -13.96 4.78
CA THR A 122 -15.07 -14.80 4.03
C THR A 122 -13.89 -15.22 4.91
N GLU A 123 -13.28 -14.30 5.63
CA GLU A 123 -12.17 -14.58 6.54
C GLU A 123 -12.60 -15.52 7.68
N LEU A 124 -13.81 -15.36 8.20
CA LEU A 124 -14.38 -16.24 9.21
C LEU A 124 -14.60 -17.67 8.68
N THR A 125 -15.08 -17.80 7.46
CA THR A 125 -15.24 -19.10 6.79
C THR A 125 -13.91 -19.80 6.60
N VAL A 126 -12.88 -19.07 6.14
CA VAL A 126 -11.50 -19.56 6.03
C VAL A 126 -10.95 -19.97 7.40
N GLY A 127 -11.25 -19.21 8.44
CA GLY A 127 -10.88 -19.50 9.83
C GLY A 127 -11.49 -20.82 10.32
N ILE A 128 -12.77 -21.04 10.05
CA ILE A 128 -13.47 -22.30 10.41
C ILE A 128 -12.86 -23.50 9.68
N CYS A 129 -12.65 -23.39 8.38
CA CYS A 129 -12.03 -24.47 7.58
C CYS A 129 -10.61 -24.76 8.09
N SER A 130 -9.81 -23.75 8.36
CA SER A 130 -8.47 -23.88 8.90
C SER A 130 -8.46 -24.53 10.28
N PHE A 131 -9.44 -24.23 11.11
CA PHE A 131 -9.59 -24.82 12.44
C PHE A 131 -9.98 -26.31 12.36
N LEU A 132 -10.88 -26.68 11.47
CA LEU A 132 -11.23 -28.10 11.25
C LEU A 132 -10.01 -28.90 10.78
N ILE A 133 -9.20 -28.34 9.88
CA ILE A 133 -7.94 -28.92 9.44
C ILE A 133 -6.97 -29.05 10.62
N LEU A 134 -6.83 -28.02 11.44
CA LEU A 134 -5.99 -28.06 12.66
C LEU A 134 -6.40 -29.19 13.59
N VAL A 135 -7.69 -29.31 13.91
CA VAL A 135 -8.24 -30.38 14.77
C VAL A 135 -7.92 -31.76 14.18
N TYR A 136 -8.13 -31.92 12.90
CA TYR A 136 -7.83 -33.17 12.18
C TYR A 136 -6.33 -33.51 12.24
N LEU A 137 -5.46 -32.56 11.98
CA LEU A 137 -4.00 -32.76 12.05
C LEU A 137 -3.54 -33.15 13.46
N VAL A 138 -4.01 -32.44 14.49
CA VAL A 138 -3.68 -32.76 15.87
C VAL A 138 -4.21 -34.13 16.28
N TRP A 139 -5.40 -34.51 15.78
CA TRP A 139 -5.98 -35.84 16.01
C TRP A 139 -5.13 -36.95 15.37
N ILE A 140 -4.66 -36.78 14.12
CA ILE A 140 -3.77 -37.72 13.46
C ILE A 140 -2.45 -37.85 14.22
N LEU A 141 -1.83 -36.73 14.58
CA LEU A 141 -0.57 -36.70 15.33
C LEU A 141 -0.66 -37.42 16.69
N LYS A 142 -1.87 -37.48 17.28
CA LYS A 142 -2.12 -38.25 18.54
C LYS A 142 -2.24 -39.75 18.29
N LYS A 143 -2.67 -40.16 17.12
CA LYS A 143 -3.08 -41.53 16.85
C LYS A 143 -1.98 -42.42 16.31
N ASP A 144 -0.93 -41.85 15.71
CA ASP A 144 0.01 -42.63 14.93
C ASP A 144 1.46 -42.61 15.44
N THR A 145 2.07 -43.77 15.28
CA THR A 145 3.44 -44.07 15.57
C THR A 145 4.32 -43.94 14.29
N LYS A 146 5.09 -42.90 14.27
CA LYS A 146 6.45 -42.75 13.72
C LYS A 146 6.73 -42.59 12.22
N LYS A 147 5.93 -42.91 11.23
CA LYS A 147 6.33 -42.63 9.82
C LYS A 147 5.19 -42.14 8.90
N LYS A 148 3.99 -42.63 9.06
CA LYS A 148 2.86 -42.25 8.20
C LYS A 148 2.35 -40.82 8.50
N TYR A 149 2.44 -40.36 9.74
CA TYR A 149 1.96 -39.04 10.12
C TYR A 149 2.72 -37.90 9.44
N LEU A 150 4.02 -38.05 9.21
CA LEU A 150 4.83 -37.01 8.56
C LEU A 150 4.35 -36.77 7.11
N THR A 151 4.07 -37.84 6.38
CA THR A 151 3.57 -37.72 5.00
C THR A 151 2.16 -37.13 4.94
N VAL A 152 1.26 -37.58 5.83
CA VAL A 152 -0.10 -37.02 5.93
C VAL A 152 -0.07 -35.57 6.41
N PHE A 153 0.78 -35.27 7.38
CA PHE A 153 1.00 -33.92 7.89
C PHE A 153 1.52 -32.98 6.79
N LEU A 154 2.57 -33.39 6.08
CA LEU A 154 3.12 -32.60 4.97
C LEU A 154 2.07 -32.40 3.86
N GLY A 155 1.34 -33.46 3.50
CA GLY A 155 0.26 -33.39 2.51
C GLY A 155 -0.84 -32.39 2.93
N ALA A 156 -1.30 -32.48 4.18
CA ALA A 156 -2.34 -31.57 4.68
C ALA A 156 -1.80 -30.14 4.86
N ALA A 157 -0.56 -29.95 5.27
CA ALA A 157 0.07 -28.63 5.36
C ALA A 157 0.19 -27.99 3.95
N ILE A 158 0.62 -28.76 2.96
CA ILE A 158 0.70 -28.31 1.56
C ILE A 158 -0.69 -27.94 1.04
N LEU A 159 -1.69 -28.78 1.27
CA LEU A 159 -3.08 -28.49 0.86
C LEU A 159 -3.62 -27.21 1.55
N CYS A 160 -3.35 -27.05 2.83
CA CYS A 160 -3.75 -25.86 3.58
C CYS A 160 -3.06 -24.60 3.02
N CYS A 161 -1.76 -24.67 2.74
CA CYS A 161 -1.02 -23.57 2.11
C CYS A 161 -1.55 -23.29 0.70
N ALA A 162 -1.80 -24.31 -0.12
CA ALA A 162 -2.33 -24.15 -1.46
C ALA A 162 -3.74 -23.54 -1.46
N ALA A 163 -4.63 -24.04 -0.61
CA ALA A 163 -6.00 -23.50 -0.47
C ALA A 163 -5.97 -22.03 -0.02
N THR A 164 -5.13 -21.68 0.95
CA THR A 164 -5.00 -20.31 1.45
C THR A 164 -4.38 -19.40 0.41
N PHE A 165 -3.35 -19.89 -0.30
CA PHE A 165 -2.75 -19.16 -1.40
C PHE A 165 -3.78 -18.89 -2.50
N TYR A 166 -4.57 -19.89 -2.90
CA TYR A 166 -5.63 -19.76 -3.88
C TYR A 166 -6.68 -18.73 -3.46
N LEU A 167 -7.15 -18.78 -2.21
CA LEU A 167 -8.10 -17.80 -1.66
C LEU A 167 -7.53 -16.39 -1.65
N HIS A 168 -6.26 -16.23 -1.24
CA HIS A 168 -5.57 -14.93 -1.24
C HIS A 168 -5.36 -14.39 -2.66
N MET A 169 -5.01 -15.24 -3.59
CA MET A 169 -4.87 -14.86 -5.00
C MET A 169 -6.21 -14.46 -5.61
N ASN A 170 -7.30 -15.19 -5.33
CA ASN A 170 -8.62 -14.81 -5.80
C ASN A 170 -9.12 -13.50 -5.18
N THR A 171 -8.94 -13.31 -3.88
CA THR A 171 -9.34 -12.07 -3.21
C THR A 171 -8.46 -10.90 -3.68
N GLY A 172 -7.16 -11.13 -3.85
CA GLY A 172 -6.23 -10.13 -4.39
C GLY A 172 -6.49 -9.82 -5.87
N SER A 173 -6.77 -10.84 -6.68
CA SER A 173 -7.03 -10.66 -8.12
C SER A 173 -8.35 -9.92 -8.39
N SER A 174 -9.37 -10.06 -7.54
CA SER A 174 -10.59 -9.26 -7.68
C SER A 174 -10.36 -7.77 -7.43
N GLN A 175 -9.41 -7.41 -6.58
CA GLN A 175 -9.00 -6.01 -6.39
C GLN A 175 -8.06 -5.50 -7.49
N VAL A 176 -7.29 -6.41 -8.11
CA VAL A 176 -6.38 -6.06 -9.22
C VAL A 176 -7.11 -6.07 -10.57
N THR A 177 -8.22 -6.84 -10.71
CA THR A 177 -8.87 -7.05 -12.02
C THR A 177 -9.52 -5.80 -12.58
N ASP A 178 -10.12 -4.94 -11.78
CA ASP A 178 -10.80 -3.77 -12.33
C ASP A 178 -9.85 -2.61 -12.57
N THR A 179 -8.94 -2.34 -11.65
CA THR A 179 -7.97 -1.27 -11.80
C THR A 179 -6.71 -1.73 -12.55
N GLY A 180 -6.19 -2.90 -12.25
CA GLY A 180 -4.94 -3.39 -12.84
C GLY A 180 -5.06 -3.87 -14.29
N ARG A 181 -6.18 -4.52 -14.66
CA ARG A 181 -6.46 -4.86 -16.06
C ARG A 181 -6.76 -3.62 -16.90
N PHE A 182 -7.46 -2.67 -16.32
CA PHE A 182 -7.73 -1.39 -16.96
C PHE A 182 -6.44 -0.61 -17.18
N ILE A 183 -5.61 -0.52 -16.17
CA ILE A 183 -4.28 0.09 -16.24
C ILE A 183 -3.42 -0.65 -17.27
N TYR A 184 -3.32 -1.97 -17.18
CA TYR A 184 -2.47 -2.76 -18.06
C TYR A 184 -2.96 -2.72 -19.53
N LYS A 185 -4.25 -2.97 -19.76
CA LYS A 185 -4.81 -3.04 -21.10
C LYS A 185 -4.94 -1.68 -21.79
N ASN A 186 -5.35 -0.65 -21.06
CA ASN A 186 -5.55 0.68 -21.65
C ASN A 186 -4.28 1.53 -21.61
N GLN A 187 -3.33 1.23 -20.74
CA GLN A 187 -2.13 2.02 -20.56
C GLN A 187 -0.92 1.45 -21.32
N LEU A 188 -0.80 0.13 -21.44
CA LEU A 188 0.31 -0.48 -22.18
C LEU A 188 -0.02 -0.72 -23.65
N ASP A 189 -1.31 -0.99 -23.98
CA ASP A 189 -1.74 -1.20 -25.34
C ASP A 189 -2.18 0.10 -26.07
N ALA A 190 -2.35 1.20 -25.35
CA ALA A 190 -2.73 2.46 -25.94
C ALA A 190 -1.53 3.13 -26.62
N ASP A 191 -1.58 3.26 -27.91
CA ASP A 191 -0.64 4.09 -28.66
C ASP A 191 -0.94 5.57 -28.41
N THR A 192 -0.27 6.13 -27.40
CA THR A 192 -0.42 7.54 -27.03
C THR A 192 0.30 8.48 -27.99
N SER A 193 1.09 7.94 -28.92
CA SER A 193 1.81 8.74 -29.91
C SER A 193 0.87 9.50 -30.87
N GLN A 194 -0.40 9.07 -30.96
CA GLN A 194 -1.36 9.65 -31.91
C GLN A 194 -1.86 11.04 -31.50
N PHE A 195 -1.90 11.36 -30.21
CA PHE A 195 -2.34 12.67 -29.75
C PHE A 195 -1.20 13.58 -29.28
N LEU A 196 0.03 13.09 -29.38
CA LEU A 196 1.20 13.92 -29.09
C LEU A 196 1.56 14.74 -30.31
N PRO A 197 1.59 16.07 -30.23
CA PRO A 197 2.12 16.87 -31.33
C PRO A 197 3.56 16.46 -31.56
N LYS A 198 3.91 16.20 -32.81
CA LYS A 198 5.29 15.95 -33.25
C LYS A 198 6.03 17.30 -33.39
N GLU A 199 6.18 17.97 -32.28
CA GLU A 199 6.92 19.23 -32.22
C GLU A 199 8.32 18.95 -31.66
N ASP A 200 9.31 19.65 -32.16
CA ASP A 200 10.71 19.57 -31.69
C ASP A 200 10.92 20.25 -30.33
N ASP A 201 9.85 20.61 -29.62
CA ASP A 201 9.90 21.33 -28.37
C ASP A 201 9.76 20.41 -27.15
N PHE A 202 10.49 20.73 -26.08
CA PHE A 202 10.42 19.97 -24.84
C PHE A 202 9.25 20.46 -23.97
N TYR A 203 8.38 19.54 -23.57
CA TYR A 203 7.29 19.78 -22.61
C TYR A 203 7.04 18.56 -21.74
N ARG A 204 6.30 18.76 -20.67
CA ARG A 204 5.95 17.72 -19.69
C ARG A 204 4.47 17.47 -19.66
N PHE A 205 4.15 16.28 -19.14
CA PHE A 205 2.79 15.80 -18.89
C PHE A 205 2.52 15.71 -17.40
N GLU A 206 1.24 15.78 -17.04
CA GLU A 206 0.73 15.45 -15.73
C GLU A 206 -0.54 14.63 -15.84
N THR A 207 -0.93 13.90 -14.78
CA THR A 207 -2.17 13.12 -14.72
C THR A 207 -2.76 13.16 -13.32
N ASN A 208 -4.10 13.07 -13.23
CA ASN A 208 -4.82 12.92 -11.97
C ASN A 208 -4.88 11.47 -11.48
N THR A 209 -4.46 10.50 -12.27
CA THR A 209 -4.56 9.10 -11.89
C THR A 209 -3.56 8.75 -10.80
N GLY A 210 -4.01 7.94 -9.82
CA GLY A 210 -3.12 7.39 -8.80
C GLY A 210 -1.99 6.50 -9.35
N SER A 211 -1.99 6.25 -10.66
CA SER A 211 -0.91 5.58 -11.37
C SER A 211 0.06 6.59 -11.97
N ASN A 212 0.81 7.25 -11.12
CA ASN A 212 1.90 8.16 -11.50
C ASN A 212 2.97 7.51 -12.41
N HIS A 213 2.88 6.21 -12.63
CA HIS A 213 3.78 5.45 -13.49
C HIS A 213 3.29 5.32 -14.93
N TYR A 214 2.02 5.64 -15.21
CA TYR A 214 1.50 5.55 -16.57
C TYR A 214 2.31 6.40 -17.55
N ILE A 215 2.49 7.68 -17.23
CA ILE A 215 3.24 8.61 -18.07
C ILE A 215 4.68 8.10 -18.25
N LEU A 216 5.30 7.54 -17.21
CA LEU A 216 6.65 6.98 -17.27
C LEU A 216 6.72 5.72 -18.16
N THR A 217 5.70 4.86 -18.15
CA THR A 217 5.67 3.66 -19.01
C THR A 217 5.48 4.02 -20.49
N GLN A 218 4.93 5.20 -20.77
CA GLN A 218 4.79 5.76 -22.13
C GLN A 218 5.98 6.63 -22.55
N GLU A 219 7.08 6.61 -21.77
CA GLU A 219 8.28 7.40 -22.03
C GLU A 219 8.04 8.92 -22.11
N MET A 220 6.95 9.41 -21.52
CA MET A 220 6.63 10.83 -21.50
C MET A 220 7.28 11.53 -20.31
N PRO A 221 7.92 12.70 -20.52
CA PRO A 221 8.42 13.52 -19.42
C PRO A 221 7.28 13.94 -18.49
N SER A 222 7.46 13.77 -17.18
CA SER A 222 6.43 14.11 -16.18
C SER A 222 7.01 14.82 -14.97
N ILE A 223 6.18 15.66 -14.34
CA ILE A 223 6.47 16.23 -13.01
C ILE A 223 5.94 15.34 -11.86
N SER A 224 5.08 14.38 -12.19
CA SER A 224 4.43 13.52 -11.20
C SER A 224 5.01 12.12 -11.28
N CYS A 225 5.53 11.61 -10.15
CA CYS A 225 6.02 10.24 -10.07
C CYS A 225 5.93 9.70 -8.63
N PHE A 226 5.77 8.40 -8.51
CA PHE A 226 5.88 7.69 -7.24
C PHE A 226 7.27 7.05 -7.14
N LEU A 227 8.21 7.75 -6.52
CA LEU A 227 9.56 7.26 -6.26
C LEU A 227 9.94 7.55 -4.81
N SER A 228 10.30 6.51 -4.08
CA SER A 228 10.74 6.64 -2.68
C SER A 228 12.07 7.37 -2.56
N THR A 229 12.94 7.21 -3.56
CA THR A 229 14.26 7.85 -3.62
C THR A 229 14.32 8.75 -4.84
N VAL A 230 14.68 10.02 -4.62
CA VAL A 230 14.88 11.02 -5.67
C VAL A 230 16.19 11.78 -5.39
N SER A 231 16.68 12.52 -6.37
CA SER A 231 17.86 13.38 -6.18
C SER A 231 17.61 14.45 -5.11
N GLY A 232 18.66 14.85 -4.40
CA GLY A 232 18.59 15.92 -3.41
C GLY A 232 18.03 17.21 -3.99
N SER A 233 18.38 17.55 -5.23
CA SER A 233 17.88 18.74 -5.94
C SER A 233 16.36 18.78 -6.08
N ILE A 234 15.69 17.62 -6.25
CA ILE A 234 14.22 17.56 -6.27
C ILE A 234 13.68 17.87 -4.86
N MET A 235 14.29 17.32 -3.81
CA MET A 235 13.87 17.61 -2.44
C MET A 235 14.06 19.08 -2.09
N ASP A 236 15.18 19.67 -2.51
CA ASP A 236 15.47 21.07 -2.30
C ASP A 236 14.50 21.98 -3.04
N PHE A 237 14.13 21.63 -4.30
CA PHE A 237 13.12 22.35 -5.07
C PHE A 237 11.75 22.33 -4.36
N TYR A 238 11.29 21.17 -3.90
CA TYR A 238 10.01 21.07 -3.18
C TYR A 238 10.00 21.92 -1.92
N LYS A 239 11.08 21.85 -1.13
CA LYS A 239 11.27 22.70 0.07
C LYS A 239 11.27 24.18 -0.30
N PHE A 240 12.00 24.55 -1.33
CA PHE A 240 12.08 25.91 -1.85
C PHE A 240 10.71 26.44 -2.31
N ALA A 241 9.93 25.63 -3.00
CA ALA A 241 8.58 25.96 -3.43
C ALA A 241 7.54 25.96 -2.28
N GLY A 242 7.94 25.59 -1.04
CA GLY A 242 7.04 25.49 0.10
C GLY A 242 6.11 24.26 0.04
N ILE A 243 6.44 23.23 -0.72
CA ILE A 243 5.62 22.04 -0.91
C ILE A 243 6.20 20.87 -0.10
N THR A 244 5.36 20.21 0.68
CA THR A 244 5.76 18.99 1.38
C THR A 244 5.74 17.80 0.44
N ARG A 245 6.93 17.27 0.11
CA ARG A 245 7.06 16.03 -0.64
C ARG A 245 7.07 14.83 0.31
N THR A 246 6.27 13.81 -0.01
CA THR A 246 6.30 12.50 0.63
C THR A 246 7.08 11.50 -0.25
N VAL A 247 6.51 10.31 -0.51
CA VAL A 247 7.07 9.33 -1.47
C VAL A 247 6.65 9.60 -2.92
N SER A 248 5.73 10.52 -3.13
CA SER A 248 5.27 10.97 -4.44
C SER A 248 5.76 12.37 -4.72
N SER A 249 6.24 12.60 -5.93
CA SER A 249 6.40 13.93 -6.50
C SER A 249 5.06 14.30 -7.12
N GLN A 250 4.41 15.31 -6.56
CA GLN A 250 3.15 15.85 -7.05
C GLN A 250 3.05 17.31 -6.60
N ILE A 251 2.69 18.19 -7.52
CA ILE A 251 2.45 19.60 -7.22
C ILE A 251 0.96 19.76 -6.92
N PRO A 252 0.57 20.49 -5.84
CA PRO A 252 -0.82 20.80 -5.56
C PRO A 252 -1.53 21.46 -6.76
N TYR A 253 -2.79 21.12 -7.01
CA TYR A 253 -3.48 21.56 -8.23
C TYR A 253 -3.71 23.07 -8.30
N ASP A 254 -3.79 23.75 -7.20
CA ASP A 254 -3.89 25.21 -7.07
C ASP A 254 -2.60 25.97 -7.43
N ARG A 255 -1.47 25.27 -7.53
CA ARG A 255 -0.16 25.84 -7.87
C ARG A 255 0.08 25.81 -9.39
N THR A 256 -0.77 26.48 -10.17
CA THR A 256 -0.72 26.51 -11.66
C THR A 256 0.57 27.13 -12.19
N ALA A 257 1.05 28.19 -11.57
CA ALA A 257 2.28 28.87 -11.95
C ALA A 257 3.53 27.96 -11.90
N LEU A 258 3.61 27.03 -10.98
CA LEU A 258 4.70 26.04 -10.95
C LEU A 258 4.62 25.06 -12.11
N ARG A 259 3.42 24.74 -12.60
CA ARG A 259 3.24 23.92 -13.80
C ARG A 259 3.70 24.64 -15.03
N ASP A 260 3.37 25.93 -15.15
CA ASP A 260 3.84 26.78 -16.23
C ASP A 260 5.37 26.83 -16.26
N LEU A 261 5.99 27.10 -15.12
CA LEU A 261 7.45 27.14 -14.94
C LEU A 261 8.13 25.79 -15.30
N LEU A 262 7.50 24.68 -14.93
CA LEU A 262 8.02 23.34 -15.16
C LEU A 262 7.67 22.79 -16.55
N SER A 263 7.21 23.61 -17.46
CA SER A 263 6.90 23.26 -18.84
C SER A 263 5.81 22.18 -18.96
N VAL A 264 4.82 22.17 -18.05
CA VAL A 264 3.67 21.24 -18.14
C VAL A 264 2.70 21.76 -19.17
N ARG A 265 2.68 21.11 -20.33
CA ARG A 265 1.79 21.48 -21.45
C ARG A 265 0.50 20.69 -21.43
N TYR A 266 0.56 19.39 -21.12
CA TYR A 266 -0.63 18.53 -21.18
C TYR A 266 -0.97 17.92 -19.84
N PHE A 267 -2.28 17.90 -19.56
CA PHE A 267 -2.87 17.20 -18.42
C PHE A 267 -3.79 16.09 -18.94
N LEU A 268 -3.55 14.86 -18.46
CA LEU A 268 -4.33 13.68 -18.82
C LEU A 268 -5.24 13.31 -17.66
N GLN A 269 -6.54 13.51 -17.84
CA GLN A 269 -7.55 13.12 -16.86
C GLN A 269 -8.16 11.78 -17.26
N ASP A 270 -8.08 10.79 -16.38
CA ASP A 270 -8.76 9.51 -16.56
C ASP A 270 -10.27 9.73 -16.62
N ALA A 271 -10.89 9.26 -17.69
CA ALA A 271 -12.33 9.39 -17.91
C ALA A 271 -13.17 8.53 -16.94
N GLN A 272 -12.58 7.53 -16.28
CA GLN A 272 -13.23 6.67 -15.29
C GLN A 272 -13.07 7.19 -13.86
N THR A 273 -12.13 8.08 -13.64
CA THR A 273 -11.94 8.75 -12.35
C THR A 273 -12.22 10.24 -12.53
N PRO A 274 -13.50 10.64 -12.66
CA PRO A 274 -13.84 12.04 -12.75
C PRO A 274 -13.33 12.76 -11.51
N ALA A 275 -12.91 13.99 -11.67
CA ALA A 275 -12.54 14.84 -10.55
C ALA A 275 -13.70 14.88 -9.53
N ASP A 276 -13.44 14.58 -8.27
CA ASP A 276 -14.45 14.68 -7.22
C ASP A 276 -15.00 16.12 -7.18
N PRO A 277 -16.31 16.29 -7.01
CA PRO A 277 -16.88 17.61 -6.81
C PRO A 277 -16.27 18.27 -5.57
N GLY A 278 -15.45 19.31 -5.78
CA GLY A 278 -14.66 19.98 -4.74
C GLY A 278 -13.17 19.65 -4.77
N ASP A 279 -12.71 18.82 -5.71
CA ASP A 279 -11.30 18.65 -5.98
C ASP A 279 -10.75 19.88 -6.72
N SER A 280 -9.64 20.43 -6.22
CA SER A 280 -8.92 21.56 -6.84
C SER A 280 -8.47 21.29 -8.29
N SER A 281 -8.49 20.02 -8.73
CA SER A 281 -8.26 19.67 -10.13
C SER A 281 -9.28 20.27 -11.10
N GLN A 282 -10.51 20.52 -10.66
CA GLN A 282 -11.52 21.20 -11.51
C GLN A 282 -11.14 22.65 -11.81
N GLU A 283 -10.59 23.35 -10.84
CA GLU A 283 -10.11 24.72 -11.01
C GLU A 283 -8.95 24.76 -12.01
N LEU A 284 -7.98 23.83 -11.89
CA LEU A 284 -6.91 23.67 -12.84
C LEU A 284 -7.44 23.42 -14.26
N LEU A 285 -8.37 22.48 -14.41
CA LEU A 285 -8.92 22.11 -15.71
C LEU A 285 -9.73 23.23 -16.35
N SER A 286 -10.32 24.12 -15.55
CA SER A 286 -11.03 25.30 -16.06
C SER A 286 -10.08 26.31 -16.72
N ALA A 287 -8.82 26.33 -16.31
CA ALA A 287 -7.78 27.19 -16.87
C ALA A 287 -7.14 26.59 -18.14
N TYR A 288 -7.36 25.30 -18.40
CA TYR A 288 -6.79 24.57 -19.53
C TYR A 288 -7.82 24.39 -20.65
N GLN A 289 -7.36 24.29 -21.87
CA GLN A 289 -8.21 24.04 -23.03
C GLN A 289 -8.38 22.54 -23.26
N SER A 290 -9.62 22.04 -23.32
CA SER A 290 -9.88 20.65 -23.74
C SER A 290 -9.49 20.45 -25.19
N VAL A 291 -8.66 19.45 -25.48
CA VAL A 291 -8.15 19.16 -26.83
C VAL A 291 -8.87 17.96 -27.42
N THR A 292 -8.86 16.83 -26.75
CA THR A 292 -9.42 15.57 -27.26
C THR A 292 -9.81 14.62 -26.13
N LYS A 293 -10.54 13.57 -26.54
CA LYS A 293 -10.81 12.40 -25.67
C LYS A 293 -10.35 11.16 -26.40
N GLU A 294 -9.28 10.56 -25.93
CA GLU A 294 -8.69 9.36 -26.52
C GLU A 294 -8.24 8.35 -25.47
N ASN A 295 -8.31 7.08 -25.80
CA ASN A 295 -7.78 5.97 -25.00
C ASN A 295 -8.23 5.98 -23.52
N GLY A 296 -9.43 6.50 -23.25
CA GLY A 296 -9.95 6.58 -21.87
C GLY A 296 -9.48 7.83 -21.10
N TYR A 297 -8.78 8.75 -21.74
CA TYR A 297 -8.34 10.02 -21.15
C TYR A 297 -8.98 11.23 -21.84
N PHE A 298 -9.29 12.24 -21.03
CA PHE A 298 -9.50 13.59 -21.53
C PHE A 298 -8.16 14.31 -21.51
N VAL A 299 -7.78 14.89 -22.62
CA VAL A 299 -6.53 15.64 -22.78
C VAL A 299 -6.82 17.12 -22.71
N TYR A 300 -6.16 17.82 -21.82
CA TYR A 300 -6.24 19.27 -21.63
C TYR A 300 -4.89 19.89 -21.92
N GLU A 301 -4.88 21.04 -22.62
CA GLU A 301 -3.67 21.76 -22.95
C GLU A 301 -3.58 23.07 -22.16
N ASN A 302 -2.43 23.26 -21.53
CA ASN A 302 -2.02 24.51 -20.90
C ASN A 302 -1.36 25.40 -21.94
N LYS A 303 -1.97 26.52 -22.27
CA LYS A 303 -1.43 27.50 -23.23
C LYS A 303 -0.40 28.44 -22.63
N ASN A 304 -0.28 28.47 -21.30
CA ASN A 304 0.59 29.39 -20.57
C ASN A 304 1.91 28.78 -20.18
N TYR A 305 2.17 27.51 -20.54
CA TYR A 305 3.42 26.85 -20.15
C TYR A 305 4.65 27.59 -20.68
N LEU A 306 5.69 27.68 -19.88
CA LEU A 306 6.97 28.23 -20.29
C LEU A 306 7.80 27.16 -21.01
N HIS A 307 8.41 27.53 -22.12
CA HIS A 307 9.37 26.68 -22.81
C HIS A 307 10.61 26.45 -21.96
N MET A 308 11.21 25.28 -22.07
CA MET A 308 12.46 25.00 -21.35
C MET A 308 13.57 25.93 -21.86
N GLY A 309 14.32 26.50 -20.92
CA GLY A 309 15.37 27.47 -21.27
C GLY A 309 14.89 28.93 -21.30
N THR A 310 13.84 29.26 -20.60
CA THR A 310 13.36 30.64 -20.41
C THR A 310 14.43 31.53 -19.77
N ILE A 311 14.59 32.74 -20.32
CA ILE A 311 15.55 33.74 -19.83
C ILE A 311 14.81 34.75 -18.96
N PHE A 312 15.32 34.99 -17.76
CA PHE A 312 14.81 35.99 -16.84
C PHE A 312 15.71 37.26 -16.88
N SER A 313 15.09 38.41 -16.93
CA SER A 313 15.77 39.73 -16.88
C SER A 313 15.85 40.28 -15.44
N TYR A 314 15.14 39.69 -14.51
CA TYR A 314 15.09 40.11 -13.12
C TYR A 314 15.59 38.99 -12.20
N TYR A 315 16.07 39.39 -11.04
CA TYR A 315 16.45 38.45 -9.98
C TYR A 315 15.95 38.96 -8.63
N MET A 316 15.81 38.02 -7.70
CA MET A 316 15.48 38.27 -6.30
C MET A 316 16.43 37.48 -5.40
N LYS A 317 16.82 38.03 -4.28
CA LYS A 317 17.62 37.32 -3.29
C LYS A 317 16.77 36.27 -2.55
N ARG A 318 17.40 35.16 -2.17
CA ARG A 318 16.72 34.07 -1.47
C ARG A 318 16.11 34.52 -0.15
N SER A 319 16.81 35.30 0.65
CA SER A 319 16.30 35.85 1.90
C SER A 319 15.02 36.66 1.73
N GLU A 320 14.90 37.43 0.67
CA GLU A 320 13.68 38.18 0.34
C GLU A 320 12.55 37.24 -0.14
N TYR A 321 12.89 36.28 -1.01
CA TYR A 321 11.94 35.29 -1.51
C TYR A 321 11.32 34.44 -0.41
N GLU A 322 12.08 34.02 0.59
CA GLU A 322 11.58 33.17 1.68
C GLU A 322 10.53 33.89 2.56
N THR A 323 10.50 35.23 2.57
CA THR A 323 9.49 36.00 3.31
C THR A 323 8.14 36.11 2.62
N LEU A 324 8.06 35.74 1.34
CA LEU A 324 6.86 35.87 0.52
C LEU A 324 5.81 34.78 0.85
N SER A 325 4.53 35.11 0.62
CA SER A 325 3.47 34.11 0.60
C SER A 325 3.63 33.13 -0.58
N GLU A 326 2.98 31.96 -0.53
CA GLU A 326 3.08 30.96 -1.61
C GLU A 326 2.66 31.52 -2.98
N THR A 327 1.58 32.28 -3.05
CA THR A 327 1.11 32.91 -4.30
C THR A 327 2.12 33.94 -4.81
N GLN A 328 2.75 34.71 -3.94
CA GLN A 328 3.79 35.67 -4.33
C GLN A 328 5.07 34.94 -4.79
N LYS A 329 5.45 33.85 -4.14
CA LYS A 329 6.55 32.99 -4.55
C LYS A 329 6.35 32.45 -5.97
N ASP A 330 5.15 31.97 -6.27
CA ASP A 330 4.83 31.48 -7.60
C ASP A 330 4.92 32.58 -8.67
N ALA A 331 4.41 33.78 -8.37
CA ALA A 331 4.51 34.92 -9.28
C ALA A 331 5.97 35.34 -9.52
N VAL A 332 6.80 35.33 -8.48
CA VAL A 332 8.23 35.65 -8.61
C VAL A 332 8.94 34.64 -9.51
N LEU A 333 8.67 33.35 -9.34
CA LEU A 333 9.31 32.29 -10.13
C LEU A 333 8.97 32.33 -11.61
N LEU A 334 7.85 32.96 -11.99
CA LEU A 334 7.49 33.21 -13.40
C LEU A 334 8.21 34.43 -14.00
N HIS A 335 8.73 35.35 -13.19
CA HIS A 335 9.27 36.62 -13.64
C HIS A 335 10.74 36.86 -13.30
N ALA A 336 11.26 36.17 -12.30
CA ALA A 336 12.61 36.43 -11.79
C ALA A 336 13.33 35.14 -11.41
N MET A 337 14.64 35.16 -11.50
CA MET A 337 15.53 34.14 -10.97
C MET A 337 15.79 34.41 -9.47
N VAL A 338 15.66 33.38 -8.64
CA VAL A 338 16.06 33.48 -7.24
C VAL A 338 17.53 33.07 -7.12
N ILE A 339 18.34 33.96 -6.56
CA ILE A 339 19.79 33.76 -6.37
C ILE A 339 20.11 33.67 -4.87
N GLU A 340 21.19 32.99 -4.55
CA GLU A 340 21.71 32.96 -3.17
C GLU A 340 22.15 34.37 -2.75
N ASP A 341 22.13 34.62 -1.41
CA ASP A 341 22.48 35.93 -0.83
C ASP A 341 23.95 36.30 -0.96
#